data_7e0cd3add5f1949eb7f6816c1ec7d71c
#
_entry.id   7e0cd3add5f1949eb7f6816c1ec7d71c
#
_cell.length_a   1.000
_cell.length_b   1.000
_cell.length_c   1.000
_cell.angle_alpha   90.00
_cell.angle_beta   90.00
_cell.angle_gamma   90.00
#
_symmetry.space_group_name_H-M   'P 1'
#
loop_
_entity.id
_entity.type
_entity.pdbx_description
1 polymer ?
#
loop_
_entity_poly.entity_id
_entity_poly.type
_entity_poly.pdbx_seq_one_letter_code
_entity_poly.pdbx_strand_id
1 'polypeptide(L)'
;IFGLSMYAYVYILARVSFASISSTVSELVALHKLSSTKAFFKVYLPLAYPAIFAGSILAIMETLSDYGTVVYFGIDTFSVGIFKNWFGYGDLLGAINVAMVLLVFIFSILIVEAKIRQKYRFASATHSGKKVERVTLVGYANVLAFCISFVIALFALFIPTGVLIY
;
A
#
# COMPACT_ATOMS: atom_id res chain seq x y z
N ILE A 1 -6.50 -11.13 -7.60
CA ILE A 1 -5.08 -11.50 -7.50
C ILE A 1 -4.25 -10.29 -7.09
N PHE A 2 -4.20 -9.18 -7.84
CA PHE A 2 -3.39 -7.99 -7.53
C PHE A 2 -3.59 -7.48 -6.10
N GLY A 3 -4.83 -7.35 -5.62
CA GLY A 3 -5.09 -6.91 -4.24
C GLY A 3 -4.45 -7.80 -3.18
N LEU A 4 -4.41 -9.11 -3.39
CA LEU A 4 -3.79 -10.06 -2.48
C LEU A 4 -2.27 -10.12 -2.60
N SER A 5 -1.71 -9.87 -3.77
CA SER A 5 -0.25 -9.85 -3.97
C SER A 5 0.37 -8.51 -3.51
N MET A 6 -0.31 -7.40 -3.81
CA MET A 6 0.22 -6.05 -3.57
C MET A 6 -0.08 -5.51 -2.16
N TYR A 7 -0.92 -6.20 -1.35
CA TYR A 7 -1.21 -5.75 0.02
C TYR A 7 0.06 -5.60 0.89
N ALA A 8 1.09 -6.38 0.59
CA ALA A 8 2.35 -6.36 1.34
C ALA A 8 3.03 -4.98 1.30
N TYR A 9 2.96 -4.25 0.17
CA TYR A 9 3.51 -2.89 0.06
C TYR A 9 2.85 -1.94 1.06
N VAL A 10 1.52 -1.96 1.09
CA VAL A 10 0.74 -1.11 2.02
C VAL A 10 0.98 -1.55 3.46
N TYR A 11 0.97 -2.86 3.73
CA TYR A 11 1.16 -3.42 5.07
C TYR A 11 2.52 -3.06 5.66
N ILE A 12 3.62 -3.23 4.89
CA ILE A 12 4.97 -2.96 5.39
C ILE A 12 5.12 -1.48 5.73
N LEU A 13 4.69 -0.58 4.84
CA LEU A 13 4.81 0.86 5.07
C LEU A 13 3.90 1.35 6.21
N ALA A 14 2.69 0.84 6.30
CA ALA A 14 1.79 1.10 7.41
C ALA A 14 2.40 0.62 8.74
N ARG A 15 2.91 -0.61 8.79
CA ARG A 15 3.54 -1.19 9.98
C ARG A 15 4.73 -0.37 10.46
N VAL A 16 5.62 0.02 9.54
CA VAL A 16 6.77 0.87 9.87
C VAL A 16 6.31 2.22 10.40
N SER A 17 5.30 2.83 9.80
CA SER A 17 4.74 4.10 10.25
C SER A 17 4.14 4.00 11.65
N PHE A 18 3.30 3.01 11.91
CA PHE A 18 2.75 2.78 13.26
C PHE A 18 3.84 2.50 14.29
N ALA A 19 4.88 1.75 13.93
CA ALA A 19 6.01 1.45 14.82
C ALA A 19 6.91 2.67 15.09
N SER A 20 6.84 3.70 14.25
CA SER A 20 7.61 4.95 14.41
C SER A 20 6.89 6.03 15.21
N ILE A 21 5.60 5.84 15.55
CA ILE A 21 4.85 6.77 16.40
C ILE A 21 5.52 6.84 17.77
N SER A 22 5.73 8.06 18.29
CA SER A 22 6.43 8.26 19.57
C SER A 22 5.55 7.91 20.77
N SER A 23 6.19 7.55 21.90
CA SER A 23 5.52 7.33 23.20
C SER A 23 4.75 8.56 23.66
N THR A 24 5.24 9.76 23.33
CA THR A 24 4.58 11.03 23.65
C THR A 24 3.15 11.10 23.10
N VAL A 25 2.93 10.59 21.88
CA VAL A 25 1.57 10.53 21.30
C VAL A 25 0.67 9.60 22.10
N SER A 26 1.22 8.46 22.54
CA SER A 26 0.47 7.51 23.36
C SER A 26 0.13 8.07 24.74
N GLU A 27 1.04 8.83 25.35
CA GLU A 27 0.83 9.54 26.62
C GLU A 27 -0.25 10.61 26.47
N LEU A 28 -0.22 11.40 25.40
CA LEU A 28 -1.26 12.40 25.12
C LEU A 28 -2.63 11.76 24.92
N VAL A 29 -2.70 10.64 24.23
CA VAL A 29 -3.95 9.87 24.07
C VAL A 29 -4.48 9.39 25.41
N ALA A 30 -3.60 8.91 26.29
CA ALA A 30 -3.95 8.47 27.64
C ALA A 30 -4.46 9.63 28.50
N LEU A 31 -3.80 10.79 28.47
CA LEU A 31 -4.21 12.01 29.19
C LEU A 31 -5.62 12.47 28.78
N HIS A 32 -5.95 12.38 27.50
CA HIS A 32 -7.29 12.73 27.00
C HIS A 32 -8.35 11.66 27.22
N LYS A 33 -8.02 10.55 27.89
CA LYS A 33 -8.95 9.43 28.19
C LYS A 33 -9.73 8.95 26.95
N LEU A 34 -9.10 8.96 25.77
CA LEU A 34 -9.73 8.49 24.55
C LEU A 34 -9.86 6.97 24.59
N SER A 35 -11.00 6.44 24.19
CA SER A 35 -11.14 5.00 23.99
C SER A 35 -10.21 4.53 22.87
N SER A 36 -9.72 3.28 22.96
CA SER A 36 -8.78 2.71 22.00
C SER A 36 -9.23 2.88 20.55
N THR A 37 -10.51 2.67 20.25
CA THR A 37 -11.06 2.84 18.90
C THR A 37 -11.03 4.30 18.45
N LYS A 38 -11.42 5.25 19.32
CA LYS A 38 -11.35 6.68 19.00
C LYS A 38 -9.92 7.16 18.81
N ALA A 39 -8.99 6.68 19.63
CA ALA A 39 -7.57 6.97 19.50
C ALA A 39 -7.02 6.45 18.17
N PHE A 40 -7.38 5.24 17.77
CA PHE A 40 -6.96 4.67 16.49
C PHE A 40 -7.40 5.54 15.31
N PHE A 41 -8.69 5.82 15.18
CA PHE A 41 -9.21 6.56 14.02
C PHE A 41 -8.87 8.06 14.02
N LYS A 42 -8.78 8.69 15.21
CA LYS A 42 -8.56 10.14 15.29
C LYS A 42 -7.09 10.56 15.40
N VAL A 43 -6.22 9.66 15.86
CA VAL A 43 -4.81 9.99 16.11
C VAL A 43 -3.88 9.08 15.31
N TYR A 44 -3.91 7.77 15.56
CA TYR A 44 -2.93 6.86 14.98
C TYR A 44 -3.08 6.72 13.45
N LEU A 45 -4.30 6.53 12.97
CA LEU A 45 -4.55 6.34 11.54
C LEU A 45 -4.21 7.59 10.71
N PRO A 46 -4.59 8.83 11.10
CA PRO A 46 -4.16 10.03 10.38
C PRO A 46 -2.65 10.23 10.35
N LEU A 47 -1.94 9.86 11.42
CA LEU A 47 -0.47 9.90 11.46
C LEU A 47 0.17 8.88 10.51
N ALA A 48 -0.43 7.70 10.37
CA ALA A 48 0.04 6.66 9.46
C ALA A 48 -0.43 6.85 8.01
N TYR A 49 -1.41 7.73 7.75
CA TYR A 49 -2.03 7.94 6.44
C TYR A 49 -1.02 8.19 5.30
N PRO A 50 0.02 9.05 5.48
CA PRO A 50 1.00 9.28 4.41
C PRO A 50 1.76 8.04 3.99
N ALA A 51 2.07 7.14 4.93
CA ALA A 51 2.77 5.90 4.66
C ALA A 51 1.85 4.86 3.99
N ILE A 52 0.59 4.78 4.44
CA ILE A 52 -0.42 3.93 3.82
C ILE A 52 -0.65 4.37 2.37
N PHE A 53 -0.77 5.69 2.15
CA PHE A 53 -0.97 6.25 0.82
C PHE A 53 0.23 5.99 -0.10
N ALA A 54 1.46 6.16 0.39
CA ALA A 54 2.68 5.83 -0.36
C ALA A 54 2.74 4.34 -0.74
N GLY A 55 2.36 3.44 0.18
CA GLY A 55 2.25 2.00 -0.11
C GLY A 55 1.22 1.68 -1.18
N SER A 56 0.08 2.38 -1.14
CA SER A 56 -0.97 2.21 -2.14
C SER A 56 -0.52 2.67 -3.53
N ILE A 57 0.22 3.78 -3.61
CA ILE A 57 0.78 4.26 -4.89
C ILE A 57 1.81 3.28 -5.44
N LEU A 58 2.69 2.74 -4.59
CA LEU A 58 3.62 1.70 -5.02
C LEU A 58 2.89 0.49 -5.60
N ALA A 59 1.84 0.01 -4.95
CA ALA A 59 1.02 -1.09 -5.45
C ALA A 59 0.34 -0.74 -6.79
N ILE A 60 -0.16 0.48 -6.95
CA ILE A 60 -0.75 0.95 -8.20
C ILE A 60 0.30 1.00 -9.31
N MET A 61 1.48 1.54 -9.05
CA MET A 61 2.56 1.63 -10.05
C MET A 61 3.02 0.24 -10.50
N GLU A 62 3.17 -0.69 -9.57
CA GLU A 62 3.52 -2.08 -9.87
C GLU A 62 2.44 -2.74 -10.74
N THR A 63 1.16 -2.55 -10.38
CA THR A 63 0.03 -3.07 -11.15
C THR A 63 -0.04 -2.47 -12.57
N LEU A 64 0.26 -1.17 -12.73
CA LEU A 64 0.26 -0.51 -14.04
C LEU A 64 1.39 -0.97 -14.95
N SER A 65 2.53 -1.35 -14.40
CA SER A 65 3.67 -1.87 -15.15
C SER A 65 3.62 -3.38 -15.40
N ASP A 66 2.70 -4.09 -14.75
CA ASP A 66 2.60 -5.53 -14.97
C ASP A 66 2.05 -5.85 -16.38
N TYR A 67 2.75 -6.73 -17.06
CA TYR A 67 2.39 -7.25 -18.38
C TYR A 67 1.97 -8.72 -18.30
N GLY A 68 2.74 -9.52 -17.58
CA GLY A 68 2.59 -10.97 -17.57
C GLY A 68 1.25 -11.44 -17.03
N THR A 69 0.88 -10.97 -15.86
CA THR A 69 -0.37 -11.38 -15.19
C THR A 69 -1.59 -10.93 -16.01
N VAL A 70 -1.58 -9.66 -16.49
CA VAL A 70 -2.74 -9.13 -17.23
C VAL A 70 -2.95 -9.81 -18.57
N VAL A 71 -1.87 -10.17 -19.27
CA VAL A 71 -1.94 -10.95 -20.52
C VAL A 71 -2.50 -12.34 -20.26
N TYR A 72 -2.06 -13.00 -19.19
CA TYR A 72 -2.56 -14.33 -18.82
C TYR A 72 -4.09 -14.34 -18.60
N PHE A 73 -4.62 -13.26 -18.00
CA PHE A 73 -6.08 -13.13 -17.80
C PHE A 73 -6.82 -12.49 -18.97
N GLY A 74 -6.14 -12.18 -20.07
CA GLY A 74 -6.76 -11.57 -21.24
C GLY A 74 -7.29 -10.16 -21.01
N ILE A 75 -6.68 -9.40 -20.07
CA ILE A 75 -7.10 -8.05 -19.72
C ILE A 75 -6.28 -7.03 -20.53
N ASP A 76 -6.95 -6.19 -21.29
CA ASP A 76 -6.31 -5.12 -22.04
C ASP A 76 -5.98 -3.94 -21.11
N THR A 77 -4.68 -3.77 -20.85
CA THR A 77 -4.11 -2.65 -20.09
C THR A 77 -3.19 -1.81 -20.98
N PHE A 78 -2.72 -0.67 -20.47
CA PHE A 78 -1.73 0.14 -21.19
C PHE A 78 -0.47 -0.65 -21.52
N SER A 79 0.04 -1.45 -20.57
CA SER A 79 1.22 -2.30 -20.79
C SER A 79 0.98 -3.28 -21.93
N VAL A 80 -0.16 -3.96 -21.96
CA VAL A 80 -0.54 -4.87 -23.05
C VAL A 80 -0.70 -4.10 -24.36
N GLY A 81 -1.32 -2.92 -24.33
CA GLY A 81 -1.48 -2.06 -25.51
C GLY A 81 -0.15 -1.66 -26.14
N ILE A 82 0.86 -1.31 -25.33
CA ILE A 82 2.21 -1.00 -25.79
C ILE A 82 2.82 -2.20 -26.53
N PHE A 83 2.78 -3.38 -25.91
CA PHE A 83 3.33 -4.61 -26.50
C PHE A 83 2.58 -5.04 -27.76
N LYS A 84 1.24 -4.98 -27.77
CA LYS A 84 0.43 -5.31 -28.97
C LYS A 84 0.76 -4.39 -30.15
N ASN A 85 0.86 -3.08 -29.92
CA ASN A 85 1.22 -2.15 -30.99
C ASN A 85 2.63 -2.41 -31.50
N TRP A 86 3.62 -2.57 -30.61
CA TRP A 86 5.01 -2.74 -31.00
C TRP A 86 5.26 -4.08 -31.69
N PHE A 87 4.94 -5.19 -31.00
CA PHE A 87 5.27 -6.54 -31.49
C PHE A 87 4.15 -7.19 -32.34
N GLY A 88 2.89 -6.85 -32.07
CA GLY A 88 1.75 -7.43 -32.77
C GLY A 88 1.48 -6.74 -34.11
N TYR A 89 1.46 -5.43 -34.12
CA TYR A 89 1.12 -4.64 -35.33
C TYR A 89 2.34 -4.04 -36.04
N GLY A 90 3.53 -4.09 -35.41
CA GLY A 90 4.74 -3.44 -35.96
C GLY A 90 4.65 -1.89 -35.94
N ASP A 91 3.68 -1.35 -35.21
CA ASP A 91 3.46 0.10 -35.11
C ASP A 91 4.17 0.68 -33.89
N LEU A 92 5.42 1.09 -34.11
CA LEU A 92 6.24 1.73 -33.07
C LEU A 92 5.64 3.08 -32.63
N LEU A 93 5.07 3.86 -33.55
CA LEU A 93 4.48 5.15 -33.22
C LEU A 93 3.23 4.99 -32.36
N GLY A 94 2.38 4.02 -32.68
CA GLY A 94 1.24 3.65 -31.84
C GLY A 94 1.66 3.21 -30.45
N ALA A 95 2.71 2.39 -30.32
CA ALA A 95 3.24 1.97 -29.04
C ALA A 95 3.75 3.16 -28.21
N ILE A 96 4.49 4.09 -28.83
CA ILE A 96 4.99 5.31 -28.17
C ILE A 96 3.82 6.19 -27.70
N ASN A 97 2.78 6.37 -28.49
CA ASN A 97 1.62 7.15 -28.10
C ASN A 97 0.93 6.57 -26.84
N VAL A 98 0.71 5.27 -26.80
CA VAL A 98 0.13 4.60 -25.62
C VAL A 98 1.06 4.72 -24.41
N ALA A 99 2.38 4.57 -24.59
CA ALA A 99 3.36 4.73 -23.52
C ALA A 99 3.38 6.17 -22.98
N MET A 100 3.24 7.18 -23.85
CA MET A 100 3.17 8.58 -23.41
C MET A 100 1.92 8.86 -22.57
N VAL A 101 0.77 8.29 -22.92
CA VAL A 101 -0.46 8.41 -22.11
C VAL A 101 -0.25 7.78 -20.74
N LEU A 102 0.32 6.57 -20.68
CA LEU A 102 0.64 5.90 -19.42
C LEU A 102 1.61 6.73 -18.57
N LEU A 103 2.64 7.30 -19.20
CA LEU A 103 3.64 8.14 -18.53
C LEU A 103 2.99 9.38 -17.92
N VAL A 104 2.14 10.10 -18.63
CA VAL A 104 1.39 11.26 -18.11
C VAL A 104 0.51 10.85 -16.93
N PHE A 105 -0.14 9.69 -17.01
CA PHE A 105 -0.97 9.17 -15.93
C PHE A 105 -0.13 8.88 -14.68
N ILE A 106 1.02 8.21 -14.82
CA ILE A 106 1.95 7.91 -13.71
C ILE A 106 2.48 9.22 -13.08
N PHE A 107 2.91 10.20 -13.90
CA PHE A 107 3.34 11.49 -13.39
C PHE A 107 2.25 12.22 -12.61
N SER A 108 1.01 12.15 -13.07
CA SER A 108 -0.14 12.73 -12.37
C SER A 108 -0.31 12.12 -10.97
N ILE A 109 -0.19 10.80 -10.85
CA ILE A 109 -0.23 10.08 -9.57
C ILE A 109 0.93 10.53 -8.66
N LEU A 110 2.15 10.61 -9.18
CA LEU A 110 3.33 11.04 -8.41
C LEU A 110 3.21 12.49 -7.92
N ILE A 111 2.65 13.38 -8.72
CA ILE A 111 2.41 14.77 -8.31
C ILE A 111 1.39 14.84 -7.16
N VAL A 112 0.31 14.06 -7.26
CA VAL A 112 -0.71 13.97 -6.21
C VAL A 112 -0.08 13.42 -4.92
N GLU A 113 0.72 12.37 -5.02
CA GLU A 113 1.45 11.78 -3.89
C GLU A 113 2.38 12.81 -3.23
N ALA A 114 3.19 13.49 -4.03
CA ALA A 114 4.13 14.49 -3.52
C ALA A 114 3.41 15.62 -2.75
N LYS A 115 2.28 16.11 -3.27
CA LYS A 115 1.46 17.13 -2.59
C LYS A 115 0.87 16.61 -1.27
N ILE A 116 0.35 15.39 -1.25
CA ILE A 116 -0.20 14.78 -0.04
C ILE A 116 0.91 14.59 0.99
N ARG A 117 2.05 14.03 0.60
CA ARG A 117 3.20 13.83 1.46
C ARG A 117 3.71 15.15 2.05
N GLN A 118 3.80 16.20 1.24
CA GLN A 118 4.23 17.52 1.70
C GLN A 118 3.29 18.08 2.77
N LYS A 119 1.97 17.96 2.60
CA LYS A 119 0.97 18.41 3.57
C LYS A 119 1.12 17.72 4.94
N TYR A 120 1.49 16.45 4.96
CA TYR A 120 1.62 15.66 6.19
C TYR A 120 3.03 15.62 6.78
N ARG A 121 4.08 16.04 6.04
CA ARG A 121 5.46 16.08 6.54
C ARG A 121 5.62 17.00 7.78
N PHE A 122 4.88 18.08 7.84
CA PHE A 122 4.92 18.99 8.97
C PHE A 122 4.38 18.36 10.27
N ALA A 123 3.49 17.40 10.18
CA ALA A 123 2.99 16.66 11.35
C ALA A 123 3.99 15.61 11.86
N SER A 124 4.90 15.14 11.01
CA SER A 124 5.87 14.09 11.34
C SER A 124 7.22 14.61 11.84
N ALA A 125 7.52 15.89 11.69
CA ALA A 125 8.81 16.48 12.09
C ALA A 125 9.04 16.50 13.62
N THR A 126 8.03 16.21 14.43
CA THR A 126 8.11 16.18 15.90
C THR A 126 8.48 14.79 16.46
N HIS A 127 8.91 13.87 15.60
CA HIS A 127 9.11 12.43 15.93
C HIS A 127 10.52 12.11 16.46
N SER A 128 11.16 13.02 17.19
CA SER A 128 12.38 12.71 17.95
C SER A 128 12.04 12.30 19.39
N GLY A 129 11.25 11.26 19.53
CA GLY A 129 10.84 10.73 20.82
C GLY A 129 11.22 9.26 21.01
N LYS A 130 11.23 8.83 22.28
CA LYS A 130 11.42 7.45 22.69
C LYS A 130 10.51 6.51 21.89
N LYS A 131 11.04 5.41 21.37
CA LYS A 131 10.24 4.39 20.67
C LYS A 131 9.10 3.92 21.56
N VAL A 132 7.90 3.78 20.98
CA VAL A 132 6.75 3.20 21.69
C VAL A 132 7.14 1.80 22.19
N GLU A 133 6.95 1.55 23.47
CA GLU A 133 7.05 0.20 24.00
C GLU A 133 6.04 -0.71 23.32
N ARG A 134 6.52 -1.86 22.88
CA ARG A 134 5.66 -2.85 22.23
C ARG A 134 4.64 -3.34 23.26
N VAL A 135 3.37 -3.09 22.99
CA VAL A 135 2.29 -3.69 23.78
C VAL A 135 2.26 -5.18 23.44
N THR A 136 2.64 -6.00 24.40
CA THR A 136 2.50 -7.45 24.29
C THR A 136 1.01 -7.80 24.43
N LEU A 137 0.43 -8.30 23.35
CA LEU A 137 -0.92 -8.86 23.41
C LEU A 137 -0.88 -10.12 24.29
N VAL A 138 -1.64 -10.13 25.38
CA VAL A 138 -1.72 -11.27 26.31
C VAL A 138 -3.08 -11.96 26.15
N GLY A 139 -3.07 -13.30 26.16
CA GLY A 139 -4.28 -14.11 26.17
C GLY A 139 -4.96 -14.23 24.80
N TYR A 140 -6.29 -14.21 24.81
CA TYR A 140 -7.13 -14.48 23.63
C TYR A 140 -6.89 -13.50 22.46
N ALA A 141 -6.57 -12.25 22.75
CA ALA A 141 -6.28 -11.24 21.72
C ALA A 141 -5.05 -11.58 20.87
N ASN A 142 -4.03 -12.23 21.46
CA ASN A 142 -2.85 -12.67 20.74
C ASN A 142 -3.17 -13.79 19.74
N VAL A 143 -3.96 -14.78 20.18
CA VAL A 143 -4.39 -15.89 19.33
C VAL A 143 -5.24 -15.39 18.16
N LEU A 144 -6.18 -14.48 18.43
CA LEU A 144 -7.05 -13.90 17.42
C LEU A 144 -6.26 -13.08 16.39
N ALA A 145 -5.30 -12.26 16.82
CA ALA A 145 -4.42 -11.51 15.94
C ALA A 145 -3.56 -12.44 15.06
N PHE A 146 -3.03 -13.52 15.66
CA PHE A 146 -2.27 -14.54 14.92
C PHE A 146 -3.15 -15.23 13.86
N CYS A 147 -4.35 -15.70 14.25
CA CYS A 147 -5.27 -16.37 13.34
C CYS A 147 -5.67 -15.46 12.17
N ILE A 148 -6.01 -14.19 12.42
CA ILE A 148 -6.36 -13.23 11.35
C ILE A 148 -5.18 -13.05 10.40
N SER A 149 -3.98 -12.81 10.94
CA SER A 149 -2.78 -12.62 10.11
C SER A 149 -2.43 -13.87 9.30
N PHE A 150 -2.57 -15.05 9.91
CA PHE A 150 -2.33 -16.33 9.24
C PHE A 150 -3.33 -16.59 8.12
N VAL A 151 -4.61 -16.33 8.36
CA VAL A 151 -5.66 -16.48 7.34
C VAL A 151 -5.41 -15.55 6.16
N ILE A 152 -5.07 -14.27 6.40
CA ILE A 152 -4.74 -13.33 5.32
C ILE A 152 -3.53 -13.82 4.50
N ALA A 153 -2.46 -14.27 5.17
CA ALA A 153 -1.28 -14.79 4.51
C ALA A 153 -1.58 -16.06 3.69
N LEU A 154 -2.44 -16.94 4.22
CA LEU A 154 -2.87 -18.16 3.57
C LEU A 154 -3.66 -17.85 2.28
N PHE A 155 -4.62 -16.93 2.36
CA PHE A 155 -5.37 -16.48 1.19
C PHE A 155 -4.48 -15.78 0.16
N ALA A 156 -3.53 -14.95 0.61
CA ALA A 156 -2.60 -14.25 -0.28
C ALA A 156 -1.67 -15.22 -1.06
N LEU A 157 -1.37 -16.38 -0.49
CA LEU A 157 -0.53 -17.38 -1.14
C LEU A 157 -1.36 -18.36 -1.99
N PHE A 158 -2.41 -18.95 -1.42
CA PHE A 158 -3.11 -20.07 -2.05
C PHE A 158 -4.05 -19.63 -3.17
N ILE A 159 -4.69 -18.46 -3.09
CA ILE A 159 -5.60 -18.01 -4.16
C ILE A 159 -4.83 -17.75 -5.45
N PRO A 160 -3.76 -16.91 -5.47
CA PRO A 160 -3.00 -16.68 -6.70
C PRO A 160 -2.39 -17.98 -7.26
N THR A 161 -1.80 -18.81 -6.37
CA THR A 161 -1.17 -20.05 -6.79
C THR A 161 -2.20 -21.05 -7.37
N GLY A 162 -3.37 -21.16 -6.74
CA GLY A 162 -4.43 -22.03 -7.21
C GLY A 162 -4.97 -21.63 -8.58
N VAL A 163 -5.10 -20.32 -8.83
CA VAL A 163 -5.56 -19.79 -10.14
C VAL A 163 -4.51 -19.97 -11.22
N LEU A 164 -3.21 -19.96 -10.88
CA LEU A 164 -2.13 -20.18 -11.86
C LEU A 164 -1.92 -21.66 -12.23
N ILE A 165 -2.34 -22.57 -11.36
CA ILE A 165 -2.20 -24.03 -11.62
C ILE A 165 -3.41 -24.59 -12.39
N TYR A 166 -4.56 -23.93 -12.35
CA TYR A 166 -5.80 -24.36 -13.01
C TYR A 166 -6.00 -23.69 -14.36
#